data_4bee2281ee7b934f9260545808671655
#
_entry.id   4bee2281ee7b934f9260545808671655
#
_cell.length_a   1.000
_cell.length_b   1.000
_cell.length_c   1.000
_cell.angle_alpha   90.00
_cell.angle_beta   90.00
_cell.angle_gamma   90.00
#
_symmetry.space_group_name_H-M   'P 1'
#
loop_
_entity.id
_entity.type
_entity.pdbx_description
1 polymer ?
#
loop_
_entity_poly.entity_id
_entity_poly.type
_entity_poly.pdbx_seq_one_letter_code
_entity_poly.pdbx_strand_id
1 'polypeptide(L)'
;GSYWRILLLSHKDTKILIYYCSVPLCLIGLLKGLMMEKIGFIGLGIMGCPMAKNLLKKGYPLTIYDIVSEKIDELVKAGAKAGTSNKDVAEKSEIIITMLPNSPEVKDAVLGKDGVLDGARPGSILIDMSSIAPLASKEIAERAKEKKVIVLDAPVSGGEPKAVEGTLAIMVGGPAETFEKVKDILGVMGASVTRVGEIGSGNTTKLANQIIVALNIAGMSEAMVLATKAGVDPENVFKAIRGGLAGSAVLDAKMPLVMKGNFKPGFRIELHIKDLANALDTAHEIGVSVPLSAAVMEVMQALKIDGKGSDDHGGIIQFYEKLAKVQVRK
;
A
#
# COMPACT_ATOMS: atom_id res chain seq x y z
N GLY A 1 -44.18 -15.71 -6.86
CA GLY A 1 -44.88 -16.97 -6.61
C GLY A 1 -43.89 -17.96 -6.06
N SER A 2 -44.04 -18.33 -4.77
CA SER A 2 -43.22 -19.32 -4.10
C SER A 2 -43.60 -20.73 -4.61
N TYR A 3 -42.67 -21.43 -5.21
CA TYR A 3 -42.83 -22.82 -5.60
C TYR A 3 -42.45 -23.71 -4.43
N TRP A 4 -43.46 -24.37 -3.82
CA TRP A 4 -43.27 -25.44 -2.87
C TRP A 4 -43.21 -26.78 -3.65
N ARG A 5 -42.14 -27.52 -3.49
CA ARG A 5 -42.08 -28.94 -3.95
C ARG A 5 -42.34 -29.84 -2.80
N ILE A 6 -43.35 -30.71 -2.96
CA ILE A 6 -43.73 -31.75 -1.98
C ILE A 6 -43.00 -33.03 -2.39
N LEU A 7 -42.15 -33.56 -1.54
CA LEU A 7 -41.60 -34.91 -1.71
C LEU A 7 -42.34 -35.86 -0.77
N LEU A 8 -43.07 -36.80 -1.33
CA LEU A 8 -43.71 -37.88 -0.61
C LEU A 8 -42.75 -39.07 -0.49
N LEU A 9 -42.23 -39.32 0.71
CA LEU A 9 -41.53 -40.57 1.02
C LEU A 9 -42.47 -41.48 1.76
N SER A 10 -42.80 -42.65 1.18
CA SER A 10 -43.60 -43.69 1.79
C SER A 10 -42.67 -44.76 2.35
N HIS A 11 -42.66 -44.89 3.66
CA HIS A 11 -42.14 -46.07 4.35
C HIS A 11 -43.26 -46.62 5.24
N LYS A 12 -43.39 -47.97 5.30
CA LYS A 12 -44.47 -48.71 5.97
C LYS A 12 -45.05 -47.98 7.21
N ASP A 13 -46.32 -47.61 7.05
CA ASP A 13 -47.21 -47.09 8.11
C ASP A 13 -47.05 -45.68 8.68
N THR A 14 -46.22 -44.82 8.07
CA THR A 14 -46.21 -43.40 8.49
C THR A 14 -45.93 -42.48 7.31
N LYS A 15 -46.85 -41.56 6.97
CA LYS A 15 -46.66 -40.49 6.00
C LYS A 15 -46.05 -39.27 6.70
N ILE A 16 -44.78 -39.00 6.46
CA ILE A 16 -44.12 -37.78 6.94
C ILE A 16 -44.09 -36.75 5.78
N LEU A 17 -44.75 -35.61 5.99
CA LEU A 17 -44.76 -34.51 5.08
C LEU A 17 -43.57 -33.59 5.44
N ILE A 18 -42.51 -33.59 4.62
CA ILE A 18 -41.38 -32.67 4.81
C ILE A 18 -41.55 -31.50 3.82
N TYR A 19 -41.76 -30.31 4.35
CA TYR A 19 -41.76 -29.08 3.57
C TYR A 19 -40.32 -28.58 3.40
N TYR A 20 -39.79 -28.67 2.21
CA TYR A 20 -38.53 -28.02 1.85
C TYR A 20 -38.86 -26.66 1.24
N CYS A 21 -38.40 -25.56 1.90
CA CYS A 21 -38.37 -24.26 1.30
C CYS A 21 -37.08 -24.17 0.45
N SER A 22 -37.20 -24.41 -0.85
CA SER A 22 -36.07 -24.15 -1.77
C SER A 22 -35.95 -22.63 -1.95
N VAL A 23 -35.04 -22.01 -1.20
CA VAL A 23 -34.60 -20.64 -1.51
C VAL A 23 -34.01 -20.67 -2.92
N PRO A 24 -34.51 -19.88 -3.88
CA PRO A 24 -33.96 -19.87 -5.23
C PRO A 24 -32.47 -19.53 -5.19
N LEU A 25 -31.66 -20.22 -5.99
CA LEU A 25 -30.22 -19.95 -6.08
C LEU A 25 -29.92 -18.45 -6.35
N CYS A 26 -30.82 -17.77 -7.04
CA CYS A 26 -30.75 -16.33 -7.28
C CYS A 26 -30.90 -15.50 -5.99
N LEU A 27 -31.70 -15.93 -5.02
CA LEU A 27 -31.82 -15.27 -3.71
C LEU A 27 -30.60 -15.52 -2.82
N ILE A 28 -29.96 -16.69 -2.94
CA ILE A 28 -28.69 -16.99 -2.26
C ILE A 28 -27.58 -16.13 -2.86
N GLY A 29 -27.57 -15.91 -4.17
CA GLY A 29 -26.67 -14.96 -4.86
C GLY A 29 -26.91 -13.50 -4.45
N LEU A 30 -28.20 -13.08 -4.34
CA LEU A 30 -28.54 -11.74 -3.85
C LEU A 30 -28.18 -11.53 -2.37
N LEU A 31 -28.37 -12.53 -1.52
CA LEU A 31 -28.01 -12.47 -0.09
C LEU A 31 -26.49 -12.51 0.12
N LYS A 32 -25.73 -13.21 -0.73
CA LYS A 32 -24.26 -13.12 -0.74
C LYS A 32 -23.76 -11.73 -1.18
N GLY A 33 -24.46 -11.06 -2.11
CA GLY A 33 -24.14 -9.69 -2.52
C GLY A 33 -24.53 -8.61 -1.50
N LEU A 34 -25.25 -8.99 -0.42
CA LEU A 34 -25.65 -8.08 0.66
C LEU A 34 -24.76 -8.20 1.92
N MET A 35 -23.91 -9.23 2.01
CA MET A 35 -22.96 -9.38 3.12
C MET A 35 -21.58 -8.90 2.66
N MET A 36 -21.12 -7.77 3.19
CA MET A 36 -19.77 -7.29 2.95
C MET A 36 -18.74 -8.27 3.51
N GLU A 37 -17.65 -8.48 2.75
CA GLU A 37 -16.53 -9.34 3.14
C GLU A 37 -15.94 -8.88 4.47
N LYS A 38 -15.53 -9.83 5.31
CA LYS A 38 -14.83 -9.57 6.56
C LYS A 38 -13.36 -9.31 6.24
N ILE A 39 -12.90 -8.09 6.52
CA ILE A 39 -11.55 -7.68 6.23
C ILE A 39 -10.71 -7.67 7.50
N GLY A 40 -9.52 -8.29 7.43
CA GLY A 40 -8.45 -8.13 8.39
C GLY A 40 -7.50 -7.02 7.94
N PHE A 41 -7.09 -6.14 8.82
CA PHE A 41 -6.12 -5.10 8.49
C PHE A 41 -4.98 -5.08 9.51
N ILE A 42 -3.75 -5.31 9.03
CA ILE A 42 -2.54 -5.45 9.84
C ILE A 42 -1.56 -4.33 9.47
N GLY A 43 -1.11 -3.57 10.47
CA GLY A 43 -0.24 -2.41 10.29
C GLY A 43 -1.04 -1.13 10.17
N LEU A 44 -1.12 -0.38 11.29
CA LEU A 44 -1.92 0.84 11.46
C LEU A 44 -1.04 2.08 11.56
N GLY A 45 0.08 2.09 10.82
CA GLY A 45 0.97 3.23 10.69
C GLY A 45 0.33 4.42 9.99
N ILE A 46 1.18 5.39 9.60
CA ILE A 46 0.76 6.64 8.93
C ILE A 46 -0.08 6.39 7.66
N MET A 47 0.17 5.29 6.95
CA MET A 47 -0.60 4.90 5.78
C MET A 47 -1.78 3.99 6.12
N GLY A 48 -1.55 2.95 6.95
CA GLY A 48 -2.55 1.93 7.23
C GLY A 48 -3.76 2.45 8.00
N CYS A 49 -3.56 3.34 8.98
CA CYS A 49 -4.66 3.90 9.77
C CYS A 49 -5.70 4.64 8.89
N PRO A 50 -5.35 5.62 8.04
CA PRO A 50 -6.33 6.26 7.17
C PRO A 50 -6.95 5.30 6.13
N MET A 51 -6.20 4.33 5.61
CA MET A 51 -6.73 3.32 4.69
C MET A 51 -7.80 2.44 5.38
N ALA A 52 -7.53 1.96 6.58
CA ALA A 52 -8.50 1.21 7.39
C ALA A 52 -9.74 2.05 7.73
N LYS A 53 -9.58 3.34 8.04
CA LYS A 53 -10.70 4.27 8.27
C LYS A 53 -11.59 4.42 7.04
N ASN A 54 -11.03 4.46 5.83
CA ASN A 54 -11.82 4.54 4.61
C ASN A 54 -12.67 3.27 4.39
N LEU A 55 -12.12 2.09 4.68
CA LEU A 55 -12.88 0.84 4.64
C LEU A 55 -14.02 0.82 5.68
N LEU A 56 -13.76 1.27 6.92
CA LEU A 56 -14.80 1.41 7.95
C LEU A 56 -15.92 2.37 7.53
N LYS A 57 -15.56 3.55 6.98
CA LYS A 57 -16.53 4.53 6.46
C LYS A 57 -17.41 3.95 5.35
N LYS A 58 -16.88 3.02 4.55
CA LYS A 58 -17.62 2.32 3.51
C LYS A 58 -18.53 1.23 4.06
N GLY A 59 -18.35 0.85 5.34
CA GLY A 59 -19.18 -0.13 6.04
C GLY A 59 -18.59 -1.55 6.11
N TYR A 60 -17.34 -1.77 5.68
CA TYR A 60 -16.71 -3.07 5.79
C TYR A 60 -16.46 -3.46 7.25
N PRO A 61 -16.83 -4.69 7.67
CA PRO A 61 -16.47 -5.20 8.99
C PRO A 61 -14.96 -5.42 9.06
N LEU A 62 -14.26 -4.66 9.94
CA LEU A 62 -12.82 -4.78 10.10
C LEU A 62 -12.44 -5.45 11.42
N THR A 63 -11.49 -6.41 11.33
CA THR A 63 -10.65 -6.87 12.45
C THR A 63 -9.24 -6.36 12.24
N ILE A 64 -8.67 -5.67 13.22
CA ILE A 64 -7.40 -4.93 13.06
C ILE A 64 -6.34 -5.39 14.05
N TYR A 65 -5.07 -5.27 13.66
CA TYR A 65 -3.94 -5.50 14.56
C TYR A 65 -2.74 -4.62 14.20
N ASP A 66 -2.06 -4.17 15.23
CA ASP A 66 -0.75 -3.50 15.17
C ASP A 66 0.03 -3.87 16.44
N ILE A 67 1.34 -3.79 16.40
CA ILE A 67 2.19 -3.98 17.58
C ILE A 67 2.10 -2.79 18.56
N VAL A 68 1.56 -1.66 18.12
CA VAL A 68 1.37 -0.44 18.91
C VAL A 68 -0.11 -0.33 19.31
N SER A 69 -0.41 -0.56 20.58
CA SER A 69 -1.78 -0.64 21.13
C SER A 69 -2.60 0.63 20.92
N GLU A 70 -1.98 1.80 21.05
CA GLU A 70 -2.64 3.12 20.91
C GLU A 70 -3.27 3.29 19.51
N LYS A 71 -2.68 2.67 18.49
CA LYS A 71 -3.20 2.71 17.12
C LYS A 71 -4.42 1.82 16.94
N ILE A 72 -4.48 0.71 17.66
CA ILE A 72 -5.64 -0.17 17.70
C ILE A 72 -6.81 0.58 18.35
N ASP A 73 -6.59 1.23 19.50
CA ASP A 73 -7.61 1.94 20.24
C ASP A 73 -8.29 3.04 19.41
N GLU A 74 -7.52 3.74 18.59
CA GLU A 74 -8.05 4.77 17.69
C GLU A 74 -9.08 4.19 16.71
N LEU A 75 -8.79 3.05 16.09
CA LEU A 75 -9.67 2.44 15.10
C LEU A 75 -10.82 1.65 15.74
N VAL A 76 -10.64 1.11 16.93
CA VAL A 76 -11.74 0.50 17.71
C VAL A 76 -12.80 1.55 18.04
N LYS A 77 -12.41 2.78 18.42
CA LYS A 77 -13.35 3.90 18.61
C LYS A 77 -14.07 4.27 17.31
N ALA A 78 -13.47 3.99 16.15
CA ALA A 78 -14.09 4.20 14.85
C ALA A 78 -14.95 3.02 14.37
N GLY A 79 -15.07 1.93 15.16
CA GLY A 79 -15.94 0.79 14.88
C GLY A 79 -15.25 -0.50 14.43
N ALA A 80 -13.92 -0.56 14.41
CA ALA A 80 -13.18 -1.79 14.15
C ALA A 80 -13.21 -2.74 15.35
N LYS A 81 -12.92 -4.02 15.13
CA LYS A 81 -12.68 -5.01 16.18
C LYS A 81 -11.18 -5.22 16.36
N ALA A 82 -10.70 -5.21 17.59
CA ALA A 82 -9.32 -5.56 17.89
C ALA A 82 -9.08 -7.07 17.71
N GLY A 83 -8.00 -7.41 17.00
CA GLY A 83 -7.41 -8.73 17.02
C GLY A 83 -6.30 -8.80 18.08
N THR A 84 -5.94 -9.99 18.49
CA THR A 84 -4.90 -10.25 19.50
C THR A 84 -3.54 -10.63 18.90
N SER A 85 -3.53 -10.99 17.61
CA SER A 85 -2.34 -11.34 16.82
C SER A 85 -2.65 -11.29 15.32
N ASN A 86 -1.64 -11.42 14.47
CA ASN A 86 -1.80 -11.55 13.02
C ASN A 86 -2.66 -12.78 12.68
N LYS A 87 -2.43 -13.90 13.37
CA LYS A 87 -3.20 -15.13 13.26
C LYS A 87 -4.67 -14.91 13.58
N ASP A 88 -4.97 -14.28 14.71
CA ASP A 88 -6.35 -14.01 15.16
C ASP A 88 -7.10 -13.13 14.16
N VAL A 89 -6.44 -12.14 13.58
CA VAL A 89 -7.01 -11.32 12.49
C VAL A 89 -7.34 -12.19 11.28
N ALA A 90 -6.43 -13.07 10.88
CA ALA A 90 -6.62 -13.94 9.72
C ALA A 90 -7.75 -14.96 9.94
N GLU A 91 -7.87 -15.56 11.13
CA GLU A 91 -8.96 -16.49 11.48
C GLU A 91 -10.35 -15.87 11.34
N LYS A 92 -10.47 -14.56 11.58
CA LYS A 92 -11.71 -13.79 11.57
C LYS A 92 -12.05 -13.14 10.23
N SER A 93 -11.16 -13.29 9.22
CA SER A 93 -11.22 -12.55 7.97
C SER A 93 -11.24 -13.45 6.74
N GLU A 94 -11.84 -12.96 5.65
CA GLU A 94 -11.85 -13.59 4.33
C GLU A 94 -10.78 -12.94 3.44
N ILE A 95 -10.54 -11.64 3.65
CA ILE A 95 -9.52 -10.84 2.99
C ILE A 95 -8.63 -10.24 4.08
N ILE A 96 -7.32 -10.42 3.97
CA ILE A 96 -6.34 -9.88 4.90
C ILE A 96 -5.50 -8.85 4.16
N ILE A 97 -5.41 -7.64 4.70
CA ILE A 97 -4.59 -6.55 4.16
C ILE A 97 -3.43 -6.31 5.12
N THR A 98 -2.21 -6.24 4.57
CA THR A 98 -1.01 -5.83 5.30
C THR A 98 -0.50 -4.50 4.79
N MET A 99 -0.07 -3.60 5.71
CA MET A 99 0.55 -2.31 5.38
C MET A 99 1.68 -2.04 6.36
N LEU A 100 2.83 -2.64 6.11
CA LEU A 100 3.98 -2.76 7.01
C LEU A 100 5.23 -2.08 6.42
N PRO A 101 6.26 -1.81 7.24
CA PRO A 101 7.40 -0.99 6.82
C PRO A 101 8.24 -1.58 5.68
N ASN A 102 8.60 -2.87 5.72
CA ASN A 102 9.51 -3.50 4.75
C ASN A 102 9.36 -5.03 4.71
N SER A 103 10.18 -5.69 3.90
CA SER A 103 10.14 -7.14 3.69
C SER A 103 10.27 -7.99 4.96
N PRO A 104 11.18 -7.69 5.92
CA PRO A 104 11.27 -8.44 7.17
C PRO A 104 9.96 -8.43 7.97
N GLU A 105 9.35 -7.26 8.15
CA GLU A 105 8.13 -7.11 8.94
C GLU A 105 6.93 -7.80 8.26
N VAL A 106 6.86 -7.75 6.92
CA VAL A 106 5.80 -8.47 6.19
C VAL A 106 6.00 -9.98 6.29
N LYS A 107 7.25 -10.47 6.14
CA LYS A 107 7.56 -11.90 6.30
C LYS A 107 7.23 -12.38 7.70
N ASP A 108 7.61 -11.63 8.71
CA ASP A 108 7.32 -11.99 10.11
C ASP A 108 5.80 -12.02 10.36
N ALA A 109 5.08 -10.98 9.95
CA ALA A 109 3.64 -10.91 10.13
C ALA A 109 2.88 -12.00 9.37
N VAL A 110 3.38 -12.44 8.20
CA VAL A 110 2.69 -13.43 7.35
C VAL A 110 3.16 -14.85 7.62
N LEU A 111 4.48 -15.08 7.67
CA LEU A 111 5.11 -16.40 7.72
C LEU A 111 5.61 -16.79 9.12
N GLY A 112 5.76 -15.81 10.02
CA GLY A 112 6.26 -16.00 11.37
C GLY A 112 5.29 -16.77 12.26
N LYS A 113 5.73 -17.06 13.48
CA LYS A 113 4.89 -17.71 14.51
C LYS A 113 3.68 -16.83 14.81
N ASP A 114 2.49 -17.42 14.89
CA ASP A 114 1.21 -16.73 15.04
C ASP A 114 0.97 -15.67 13.93
N GLY A 115 1.56 -15.90 12.76
CA GLY A 115 1.40 -15.10 11.56
C GLY A 115 0.10 -15.37 10.82
N VAL A 116 -0.11 -14.61 9.74
CA VAL A 116 -1.34 -14.69 8.91
C VAL A 116 -1.57 -16.12 8.41
N LEU A 117 -0.53 -16.83 7.93
CA LEU A 117 -0.70 -18.17 7.37
C LEU A 117 -1.03 -19.26 8.40
N ASP A 118 -0.83 -18.98 9.69
CA ASP A 118 -1.26 -19.88 10.77
C ASP A 118 -2.76 -19.78 11.06
N GLY A 119 -3.41 -18.69 10.67
CA GLY A 119 -4.84 -18.45 10.90
C GLY A 119 -5.69 -18.38 9.63
N ALA A 120 -5.09 -18.12 8.47
CA ALA A 120 -5.81 -17.96 7.22
C ALA A 120 -6.47 -19.28 6.75
N ARG A 121 -7.70 -19.18 6.30
CA ARG A 121 -8.47 -20.34 5.79
C ARG A 121 -8.13 -20.57 4.32
N PRO A 122 -8.21 -21.83 3.84
CA PRO A 122 -8.16 -22.11 2.41
C PRO A 122 -9.15 -21.24 1.63
N GLY A 123 -8.67 -20.54 0.59
CA GLY A 123 -9.46 -19.63 -0.22
C GLY A 123 -9.45 -18.17 0.26
N SER A 124 -8.85 -17.86 1.43
CA SER A 124 -8.63 -16.48 1.85
C SER A 124 -7.68 -15.76 0.88
N ILE A 125 -7.82 -14.43 0.82
CA ILE A 125 -6.99 -13.55 -0.01
C ILE A 125 -6.14 -12.68 0.91
N LEU A 126 -4.82 -12.74 0.74
CA LEU A 126 -3.87 -11.82 1.35
C LEU A 126 -3.51 -10.73 0.34
N ILE A 127 -3.70 -9.48 0.71
CA ILE A 127 -3.33 -8.31 -0.09
C ILE A 127 -2.23 -7.56 0.65
N ASP A 128 -0.98 -7.71 0.22
CA ASP A 128 0.12 -6.93 0.80
C ASP A 128 0.23 -5.58 0.08
N MET A 129 -0.13 -4.51 0.80
CA MET A 129 -0.05 -3.14 0.29
C MET A 129 1.26 -2.44 0.68
N SER A 130 2.18 -3.17 1.29
CA SER A 130 3.50 -2.71 1.69
C SER A 130 4.43 -2.53 0.49
N SER A 131 5.39 -1.59 0.61
CA SER A 131 6.48 -1.45 -0.38
C SER A 131 7.65 -2.30 0.05
N ILE A 132 7.77 -3.50 -0.54
CA ILE A 132 8.78 -4.52 -0.23
C ILE A 132 9.54 -4.96 -1.50
N ALA A 133 10.57 -5.77 -1.32
CA ALA A 133 11.26 -6.37 -2.45
C ALA A 133 10.32 -7.32 -3.24
N PRO A 134 10.29 -7.27 -4.57
CA PRO A 134 9.45 -8.15 -5.40
C PRO A 134 9.66 -9.65 -5.13
N LEU A 135 10.88 -10.05 -4.79
CA LEU A 135 11.18 -11.44 -4.43
C LEU A 135 10.54 -11.86 -3.11
N ALA A 136 10.48 -10.94 -2.14
CA ALA A 136 9.77 -11.22 -0.89
C ALA A 136 8.27 -11.47 -1.15
N SER A 137 7.65 -10.71 -2.07
CA SER A 137 6.26 -10.96 -2.48
C SER A 137 6.10 -12.34 -3.11
N LYS A 138 7.03 -12.76 -3.97
CA LYS A 138 7.01 -14.09 -4.60
C LYS A 138 7.21 -15.21 -3.59
N GLU A 139 8.15 -15.06 -2.66
CA GLU A 139 8.41 -16.04 -1.58
C GLU A 139 7.16 -16.21 -0.69
N ILE A 140 6.54 -15.10 -0.28
CA ILE A 140 5.31 -15.12 0.52
C ILE A 140 4.19 -15.85 -0.24
N ALA A 141 4.04 -15.59 -1.54
CA ALA A 141 3.01 -16.22 -2.36
C ALA A 141 3.22 -17.74 -2.52
N GLU A 142 4.45 -18.20 -2.69
CA GLU A 142 4.76 -19.65 -2.74
C GLU A 142 4.43 -20.35 -1.43
N ARG A 143 4.79 -19.74 -0.28
CA ARG A 143 4.44 -20.29 1.03
C ARG A 143 2.93 -20.27 1.29
N ALA A 144 2.23 -19.21 0.87
CA ALA A 144 0.79 -19.08 0.99
C ALA A 144 0.03 -20.12 0.17
N LYS A 145 0.56 -20.50 -0.98
CA LYS A 145 -0.01 -21.53 -1.87
C LYS A 145 -0.11 -22.89 -1.17
N GLU A 146 0.84 -23.25 -0.31
CA GLU A 146 0.81 -24.49 0.50
C GLU A 146 -0.44 -24.52 1.41
N LYS A 147 -0.91 -23.36 1.85
CA LYS A 147 -2.11 -23.17 2.67
C LYS A 147 -3.38 -22.88 1.85
N LYS A 148 -3.27 -22.88 0.52
CA LYS A 148 -4.35 -22.49 -0.40
C LYS A 148 -4.86 -21.05 -0.17
N VAL A 149 -3.96 -20.16 0.24
CA VAL A 149 -4.19 -18.72 0.37
C VAL A 149 -3.68 -18.03 -0.89
N ILE A 150 -4.47 -17.12 -1.45
CA ILE A 150 -4.11 -16.38 -2.66
C ILE A 150 -3.49 -15.06 -2.25
N VAL A 151 -2.37 -14.69 -2.86
CA VAL A 151 -1.65 -13.44 -2.54
C VAL A 151 -1.70 -12.47 -3.71
N LEU A 152 -1.94 -11.20 -3.38
CA LEU A 152 -1.73 -10.05 -4.25
C LEU A 152 -0.69 -9.13 -3.60
N ASP A 153 0.28 -8.64 -4.36
CA ASP A 153 1.12 -7.49 -3.96
C ASP A 153 0.51 -6.21 -4.55
N ALA A 154 0.16 -5.27 -3.69
CA ALA A 154 -0.61 -4.09 -4.06
C ALA A 154 -0.05 -2.79 -3.47
N PRO A 155 1.26 -2.49 -3.64
CA PRO A 155 1.85 -1.28 -3.10
C PRO A 155 1.19 -0.03 -3.64
N VAL A 156 1.33 1.06 -2.86
CA VAL A 156 0.60 2.31 -3.09
C VAL A 156 1.53 3.50 -3.35
N SER A 157 1.02 4.50 -4.07
CA SER A 157 1.67 5.79 -4.27
C SER A 157 0.69 6.93 -4.03
N GLY A 158 1.18 8.02 -3.40
CA GLY A 158 0.40 9.23 -3.11
C GLY A 158 0.66 9.83 -1.73
N GLY A 159 1.28 9.06 -0.81
CA GLY A 159 1.58 9.50 0.55
C GLY A 159 0.34 9.63 1.45
N GLU A 160 0.55 10.10 2.67
CA GLU A 160 -0.51 10.22 3.69
C GLU A 160 -1.72 11.03 3.23
N PRO A 161 -1.58 12.20 2.58
CA PRO A 161 -2.76 12.98 2.16
C PRO A 161 -3.71 12.17 1.26
N LYS A 162 -3.18 11.45 0.28
CA LYS A 162 -3.99 10.61 -0.60
C LYS A 162 -4.53 9.36 0.07
N ALA A 163 -3.83 8.83 1.09
CA ALA A 163 -4.36 7.74 1.91
C ALA A 163 -5.58 8.20 2.73
N VAL A 164 -5.54 9.42 3.28
CA VAL A 164 -6.67 10.02 4.01
C VAL A 164 -7.86 10.26 3.08
N GLU A 165 -7.62 10.77 1.87
CA GLU A 165 -8.65 11.05 0.87
C GLU A 165 -9.21 9.80 0.19
N GLY A 166 -8.55 8.63 0.30
CA GLY A 166 -8.90 7.43 -0.45
C GLY A 166 -8.57 7.54 -1.94
N THR A 167 -7.55 8.32 -2.29
CA THR A 167 -7.19 8.63 -3.70
C THR A 167 -5.82 8.11 -4.10
N LEU A 168 -5.33 7.05 -3.45
CA LEU A 168 -4.05 6.42 -3.77
C LEU A 168 -4.02 5.86 -5.19
N ALA A 169 -2.82 5.79 -5.78
CA ALA A 169 -2.55 4.92 -6.93
C ALA A 169 -2.09 3.56 -6.39
N ILE A 170 -2.78 2.49 -6.76
CA ILE A 170 -2.54 1.12 -6.30
C ILE A 170 -2.09 0.27 -7.48
N MET A 171 -0.92 -0.35 -7.37
CA MET A 171 -0.29 -1.16 -8.41
C MET A 171 -0.39 -2.63 -8.02
N VAL A 172 -1.24 -3.40 -8.69
CA VAL A 172 -1.58 -4.76 -8.23
C VAL A 172 -0.88 -5.83 -9.09
N GLY A 173 -0.11 -6.69 -8.43
CA GLY A 173 0.44 -7.92 -8.97
C GLY A 173 -0.31 -9.13 -8.41
N GLY A 174 -0.56 -10.13 -9.27
CA GLY A 174 -1.19 -11.39 -8.90
C GLY A 174 -2.29 -11.85 -9.86
N PRO A 175 -3.03 -12.93 -9.54
CA PRO A 175 -4.02 -13.53 -10.44
C PRO A 175 -5.13 -12.56 -10.85
N ALA A 176 -5.44 -12.50 -12.15
CA ALA A 176 -6.44 -11.58 -12.70
C ALA A 176 -7.85 -11.78 -12.10
N GLU A 177 -8.26 -13.04 -11.92
CA GLU A 177 -9.56 -13.37 -11.34
C GLU A 177 -9.68 -12.87 -9.89
N THR A 178 -8.59 -13.00 -9.12
CA THR A 178 -8.57 -12.52 -7.73
C THR A 178 -8.57 -11.01 -7.66
N PHE A 179 -7.84 -10.34 -8.58
CA PHE A 179 -7.86 -8.88 -8.69
C PHE A 179 -9.29 -8.35 -8.92
N GLU A 180 -10.04 -8.93 -9.86
CA GLU A 180 -11.42 -8.48 -10.13
C GLU A 180 -12.34 -8.67 -8.91
N LYS A 181 -12.12 -9.70 -8.07
CA LYS A 181 -12.89 -9.92 -6.83
C LYS A 181 -12.66 -8.84 -5.77
N VAL A 182 -11.45 -8.25 -5.71
CA VAL A 182 -11.09 -7.29 -4.65
C VAL A 182 -10.99 -5.85 -5.14
N LYS A 183 -11.20 -5.61 -6.42
CA LYS A 183 -11.03 -4.31 -7.07
C LYS A 183 -11.87 -3.21 -6.42
N ASP A 184 -13.12 -3.51 -6.07
CA ASP A 184 -14.02 -2.56 -5.42
C ASP A 184 -13.54 -2.20 -3.99
N ILE A 185 -12.97 -3.17 -3.27
CA ILE A 185 -12.37 -2.95 -1.95
C ILE A 185 -11.15 -2.04 -2.07
N LEU A 186 -10.27 -2.32 -3.04
CA LEU A 186 -9.11 -1.47 -3.32
C LEU A 186 -9.52 -0.07 -3.77
N GLY A 187 -10.62 0.04 -4.53
CA GLY A 187 -11.21 1.30 -4.97
C GLY A 187 -11.72 2.21 -3.84
N VAL A 188 -11.92 1.68 -2.63
CA VAL A 188 -12.23 2.50 -1.45
C VAL A 188 -11.02 3.28 -0.95
N MET A 189 -9.81 2.76 -1.20
CA MET A 189 -8.55 3.35 -0.75
C MET A 189 -7.80 4.07 -1.86
N GLY A 190 -8.16 3.84 -3.13
CA GLY A 190 -7.44 4.38 -4.27
C GLY A 190 -8.34 4.85 -5.41
N ALA A 191 -7.99 5.99 -6.02
CA ALA A 191 -8.64 6.51 -7.23
C ALA A 191 -8.17 5.81 -8.51
N SER A 192 -6.97 5.20 -8.48
CA SER A 192 -6.42 4.41 -9.57
C SER A 192 -5.99 3.05 -9.05
N VAL A 193 -6.63 1.98 -9.52
CA VAL A 193 -6.34 0.61 -9.14
C VAL A 193 -6.03 -0.17 -10.41
N THR A 194 -4.75 -0.49 -10.62
CA THR A 194 -4.29 -1.09 -11.88
C THR A 194 -3.59 -2.41 -11.61
N ARG A 195 -4.09 -3.49 -12.24
CA ARG A 195 -3.34 -4.74 -12.29
C ARG A 195 -2.22 -4.61 -13.31
N VAL A 196 -0.99 -4.82 -12.87
CA VAL A 196 0.22 -4.62 -13.68
C VAL A 196 0.92 -5.91 -14.08
N GLY A 197 0.44 -7.07 -13.62
CA GLY A 197 1.02 -8.37 -13.96
C GLY A 197 0.78 -9.42 -12.88
N GLU A 198 1.61 -10.46 -12.89
CA GLU A 198 1.60 -11.53 -11.91
C GLU A 198 2.25 -11.07 -10.59
N ILE A 199 2.25 -11.94 -9.57
CA ILE A 199 2.82 -11.66 -8.24
C ILE A 199 4.25 -11.10 -8.33
N GLY A 200 4.52 -10.04 -7.58
CA GLY A 200 5.76 -9.27 -7.59
C GLY A 200 5.77 -8.13 -8.60
N SER A 201 4.83 -8.09 -9.58
CA SER A 201 4.76 -7.00 -10.56
C SER A 201 4.30 -5.68 -9.94
N GLY A 202 3.45 -5.71 -8.93
CA GLY A 202 3.04 -4.54 -8.16
C GLY A 202 4.25 -3.87 -7.51
N ASN A 203 5.02 -4.63 -6.73
CA ASN A 203 6.23 -4.11 -6.09
C ASN A 203 7.31 -3.71 -7.09
N THR A 204 7.52 -4.44 -8.20
CA THR A 204 8.43 -4.01 -9.27
C THR A 204 8.00 -2.66 -9.85
N THR A 205 6.70 -2.47 -10.11
CA THR A 205 6.16 -1.18 -10.58
C THR A 205 6.34 -0.07 -9.54
N LYS A 206 6.18 -0.40 -8.25
CA LYS A 206 6.46 0.55 -7.17
C LYS A 206 7.93 0.95 -7.12
N LEU A 207 8.88 0.04 -7.30
CA LEU A 207 10.30 0.39 -7.38
C LEU A 207 10.59 1.32 -8.56
N ALA A 208 10.01 1.06 -9.75
CA ALA A 208 10.13 1.96 -10.89
C ALA A 208 9.56 3.36 -10.57
N ASN A 209 8.39 3.44 -9.90
CA ASN A 209 7.84 4.71 -9.43
C ASN A 209 8.80 5.43 -8.48
N GLN A 210 9.42 4.73 -7.51
CA GLN A 210 10.32 5.35 -6.53
C GLN A 210 11.62 5.84 -7.16
N ILE A 211 12.16 5.14 -8.15
CA ILE A 211 13.28 5.61 -8.96
C ILE A 211 12.93 6.96 -9.61
N ILE A 212 11.81 7.05 -10.33
CA ILE A 212 11.38 8.27 -11.02
C ILE A 212 11.16 9.42 -10.01
N VAL A 213 10.51 9.14 -8.87
CA VAL A 213 10.29 10.15 -7.83
C VAL A 213 11.62 10.67 -7.27
N ALA A 214 12.57 9.78 -6.95
CA ALA A 214 13.89 10.16 -6.44
C ALA A 214 14.66 11.06 -7.42
N LEU A 215 14.69 10.65 -8.68
CA LEU A 215 15.40 11.39 -9.73
C LEU A 215 14.74 12.74 -10.03
N ASN A 216 13.41 12.82 -10.01
CA ASN A 216 12.70 14.09 -10.14
C ASN A 216 13.03 15.05 -8.99
N ILE A 217 13.12 14.57 -7.74
CA ILE A 217 13.50 15.40 -6.59
C ILE A 217 14.96 15.84 -6.72
N ALA A 218 15.86 14.95 -7.12
CA ALA A 218 17.27 15.28 -7.28
C ALA A 218 17.46 16.32 -8.39
N GLY A 219 16.88 16.10 -9.58
CA GLY A 219 16.96 17.04 -10.70
C GLY A 219 16.35 18.40 -10.38
N MET A 220 15.18 18.44 -9.70
CA MET A 220 14.60 19.67 -9.17
C MET A 220 15.58 20.39 -8.24
N SER A 221 16.21 19.66 -7.32
CA SER A 221 17.10 20.22 -6.31
C SER A 221 18.34 20.87 -6.93
N GLU A 222 19.03 20.16 -7.84
CA GLU A 222 20.18 20.69 -8.56
C GLU A 222 19.81 21.94 -9.38
N ALA A 223 18.72 21.88 -10.16
CA ALA A 223 18.28 22.98 -11.01
C ALA A 223 17.94 24.23 -10.20
N MET A 224 17.22 24.08 -9.08
CA MET A 224 16.82 25.23 -8.26
C MET A 224 18.00 25.83 -7.51
N VAL A 225 18.94 25.03 -7.02
CA VAL A 225 20.19 25.53 -6.41
C VAL A 225 21.04 26.29 -7.45
N LEU A 226 21.19 25.75 -8.67
CA LEU A 226 21.89 26.42 -9.75
C LEU A 226 21.28 27.80 -10.07
N ALA A 227 19.97 27.84 -10.29
CA ALA A 227 19.24 29.05 -10.63
C ALA A 227 19.33 30.11 -9.50
N THR A 228 19.15 29.71 -8.26
CA THR A 228 19.26 30.61 -7.09
C THR A 228 20.66 31.13 -6.94
N LYS A 229 21.70 30.30 -7.13
CA LYS A 229 23.10 30.73 -7.08
C LYS A 229 23.45 31.71 -8.19
N ALA A 230 22.79 31.60 -9.36
CA ALA A 230 22.93 32.55 -10.48
C ALA A 230 22.13 33.87 -10.26
N GLY A 231 21.43 33.99 -9.12
CA GLY A 231 20.67 35.21 -8.78
C GLY A 231 19.23 35.24 -9.31
N VAL A 232 18.72 34.12 -9.81
CA VAL A 232 17.32 34.04 -10.28
C VAL A 232 16.40 33.65 -9.12
N ASP A 233 15.29 34.36 -8.98
CA ASP A 233 14.27 34.07 -7.98
C ASP A 233 13.68 32.65 -8.21
N PRO A 234 13.77 31.73 -7.23
CA PRO A 234 13.27 30.34 -7.36
C PRO A 234 11.79 30.25 -7.64
N GLU A 235 10.97 31.22 -7.19
CA GLU A 235 9.55 31.23 -7.50
C GLU A 235 9.28 31.52 -8.98
N ASN A 236 10.04 32.42 -9.56
CA ASN A 236 9.95 32.74 -10.99
C ASN A 236 10.42 31.56 -11.85
N VAL A 237 11.51 30.91 -11.45
CA VAL A 237 11.94 29.65 -12.11
C VAL A 237 10.85 28.61 -12.07
N PHE A 238 10.31 28.30 -10.89
CA PHE A 238 9.22 27.33 -10.71
C PHE A 238 8.03 27.65 -11.63
N LYS A 239 7.55 28.90 -11.64
CA LYS A 239 6.43 29.33 -12.50
C LYS A 239 6.73 29.14 -13.98
N ALA A 240 7.95 29.43 -14.40
CA ALA A 240 8.34 29.38 -15.82
C ALA A 240 8.42 27.93 -16.34
N ILE A 241 8.94 26.99 -15.54
CA ILE A 241 9.24 25.63 -16.03
C ILE A 241 8.16 24.59 -15.75
N ARG A 242 7.25 24.84 -14.76
CA ARG A 242 6.27 23.84 -14.34
C ARG A 242 5.29 23.39 -15.42
N GLY A 243 5.00 24.26 -16.38
CA GLY A 243 4.09 23.96 -17.51
C GLY A 243 4.76 23.30 -18.70
N GLY A 244 6.10 23.16 -18.70
CA GLY A 244 6.89 22.56 -19.77
C GLY A 244 7.28 21.11 -19.46
N LEU A 245 8.23 20.57 -20.25
CA LEU A 245 8.74 19.20 -20.10
C LEU A 245 9.45 18.94 -18.75
N ALA A 246 9.95 19.99 -18.10
CA ALA A 246 10.55 19.91 -16.77
C ALA A 246 9.49 19.80 -15.65
N GLY A 247 8.22 20.03 -15.96
CA GLY A 247 7.10 19.88 -15.01
C GLY A 247 6.91 18.45 -14.56
N SER A 248 6.55 18.28 -13.30
CA SER A 248 6.21 16.98 -12.71
C SER A 248 5.33 17.15 -11.48
N ALA A 249 4.56 16.11 -11.14
CA ALA A 249 3.81 16.09 -9.88
C ALA A 249 4.73 16.27 -8.66
N VAL A 250 5.98 15.82 -8.75
CA VAL A 250 7.01 16.02 -7.71
C VAL A 250 7.39 17.50 -7.59
N LEU A 251 7.68 18.17 -8.72
CA LEU A 251 8.00 19.59 -8.74
C LEU A 251 6.87 20.42 -8.13
N ASP A 252 5.62 20.15 -8.53
CA ASP A 252 4.45 20.86 -8.03
C ASP A 252 4.19 20.63 -6.52
N ALA A 253 4.42 19.40 -6.04
CA ALA A 253 4.18 19.08 -4.63
C ALA A 253 5.31 19.56 -3.70
N LYS A 254 6.58 19.50 -4.17
CA LYS A 254 7.74 19.70 -3.28
C LYS A 254 8.30 21.11 -3.33
N MET A 255 8.33 21.76 -4.51
CA MET A 255 8.94 23.07 -4.64
C MET A 255 8.30 24.14 -3.75
N PRO A 256 6.99 24.26 -3.59
CA PRO A 256 6.38 25.22 -2.66
C PRO A 256 6.76 25.00 -1.19
N LEU A 257 7.00 23.73 -0.79
CA LEU A 257 7.45 23.40 0.57
C LEU A 257 8.93 23.80 0.76
N VAL A 258 9.78 23.50 -0.21
CA VAL A 258 11.19 23.86 -0.22
C VAL A 258 11.38 25.38 -0.09
N MET A 259 10.67 26.17 -0.89
CA MET A 259 10.75 27.64 -0.83
C MET A 259 10.35 28.22 0.53
N LYS A 260 9.48 27.53 1.27
CA LYS A 260 9.08 27.88 2.64
C LYS A 260 10.01 27.30 3.72
N GLY A 261 11.02 26.53 3.36
CA GLY A 261 11.86 25.80 4.31
C GLY A 261 11.10 24.76 5.13
N ASN A 262 9.96 24.28 4.62
CA ASN A 262 9.12 23.30 5.29
C ASN A 262 9.51 21.87 4.86
N PHE A 263 10.23 21.17 5.73
CA PHE A 263 10.65 19.78 5.52
C PHE A 263 9.91 18.80 6.45
N LYS A 264 8.73 19.19 6.98
CA LYS A 264 7.86 18.25 7.70
C LYS A 264 7.50 17.07 6.77
N PRO A 265 7.65 15.83 7.24
CA PRO A 265 7.59 14.68 6.36
C PRO A 265 6.16 14.37 5.88
N GLY A 266 5.94 14.40 4.57
CA GLY A 266 4.89 13.64 3.90
C GLY A 266 5.39 12.23 3.52
N PHE A 267 6.70 12.12 3.21
CA PHE A 267 7.41 10.87 3.02
C PHE A 267 8.90 11.06 3.40
N ARG A 268 9.37 10.33 4.42
CA ARG A 268 10.68 10.53 5.01
C ARG A 268 11.83 10.09 4.10
N ILE A 269 12.97 10.78 4.17
CA ILE A 269 14.21 10.42 3.48
C ILE A 269 14.58 8.96 3.77
N GLU A 270 14.57 8.53 5.03
CA GLU A 270 14.93 7.15 5.40
C GLU A 270 14.04 6.06 4.77
N LEU A 271 12.76 6.37 4.52
CA LEU A 271 11.87 5.45 3.81
C LEU A 271 12.17 5.42 2.31
N HIS A 272 12.61 6.55 1.75
CA HIS A 272 13.02 6.59 0.34
C HIS A 272 14.37 5.87 0.13
N ILE A 273 15.30 5.98 1.10
CA ILE A 273 16.53 5.16 1.13
C ILE A 273 16.19 3.68 1.09
N LYS A 274 15.25 3.24 1.94
CA LYS A 274 14.77 1.84 1.95
C LYS A 274 14.22 1.43 0.56
N ASP A 275 13.40 2.27 -0.06
CA ASP A 275 12.82 1.95 -1.37
C ASP A 275 13.91 1.88 -2.46
N LEU A 276 14.87 2.79 -2.45
CA LEU A 276 15.99 2.75 -3.39
C LEU A 276 16.92 1.56 -3.13
N ALA A 277 17.15 1.16 -1.87
CA ALA A 277 17.90 -0.06 -1.56
C ALA A 277 17.19 -1.29 -2.16
N ASN A 278 15.88 -1.45 -1.94
CA ASN A 278 15.11 -2.51 -2.58
C ASN A 278 15.19 -2.46 -4.12
N ALA A 279 15.23 -1.25 -4.72
CA ALA A 279 15.37 -1.08 -6.16
C ALA A 279 16.75 -1.50 -6.67
N LEU A 280 17.83 -1.10 -5.98
CA LEU A 280 19.21 -1.46 -6.31
C LEU A 280 19.44 -2.96 -6.18
N ASP A 281 19.01 -3.57 -5.07
CA ASP A 281 19.14 -4.99 -4.83
C ASP A 281 18.39 -5.80 -5.91
N THR A 282 17.14 -5.43 -6.21
CA THR A 282 16.35 -6.06 -7.27
C THR A 282 17.01 -5.89 -8.63
N ALA A 283 17.51 -4.69 -8.95
CA ALA A 283 18.17 -4.40 -10.22
C ALA A 283 19.44 -5.24 -10.40
N HIS A 284 20.29 -5.34 -9.37
CA HIS A 284 21.52 -6.14 -9.39
C HIS A 284 21.22 -7.62 -9.58
N GLU A 285 20.18 -8.13 -8.92
CA GLU A 285 19.79 -9.53 -9.02
C GLU A 285 19.33 -9.93 -10.43
N ILE A 286 18.62 -9.05 -11.12
CA ILE A 286 18.13 -9.27 -12.50
C ILE A 286 19.11 -8.73 -13.57
N GLY A 287 20.28 -8.23 -13.19
CA GLY A 287 21.31 -7.74 -14.10
C GLY A 287 21.02 -6.40 -14.75
N VAL A 288 20.26 -5.50 -14.09
CA VAL A 288 19.96 -4.14 -14.58
C VAL A 288 20.82 -3.11 -13.86
N SER A 289 21.47 -2.21 -14.61
CA SER A 289 22.24 -1.10 -14.03
C SER A 289 21.37 0.13 -13.82
N VAL A 290 21.43 0.72 -12.60
CA VAL A 290 20.65 1.89 -12.19
C VAL A 290 21.56 2.96 -11.53
N PRO A 291 22.59 3.48 -12.23
CA PRO A 291 23.63 4.31 -11.64
C PRO A 291 23.11 5.62 -11.05
N LEU A 292 22.11 6.26 -11.67
CA LEU A 292 21.54 7.50 -11.16
C LEU A 292 20.82 7.29 -9.83
N SER A 293 20.09 6.18 -9.70
CA SER A 293 19.42 5.81 -8.44
C SER A 293 20.42 5.57 -7.31
N ALA A 294 21.55 4.91 -7.61
CA ALA A 294 22.64 4.71 -6.67
C ALA A 294 23.22 6.05 -6.19
N ALA A 295 23.53 6.97 -7.12
CA ALA A 295 24.03 8.30 -6.78
C ALA A 295 23.05 9.09 -5.88
N VAL A 296 21.75 9.09 -6.20
CA VAL A 296 20.75 9.78 -5.39
C VAL A 296 20.59 9.13 -4.01
N MET A 297 20.70 7.82 -3.91
CA MET A 297 20.68 7.12 -2.62
C MET A 297 21.84 7.57 -1.73
N GLU A 298 23.06 7.74 -2.26
CA GLU A 298 24.20 8.24 -1.51
C GLU A 298 23.98 9.69 -1.00
N VAL A 299 23.36 10.55 -1.80
CA VAL A 299 22.95 11.90 -1.35
C VAL A 299 21.98 11.82 -0.18
N MET A 300 21.00 10.94 -0.25
CA MET A 300 20.03 10.73 0.86
C MET A 300 20.70 10.14 2.09
N GLN A 301 21.66 9.21 1.93
CA GLN A 301 22.45 8.66 3.05
C GLN A 301 23.28 9.75 3.75
N ALA A 302 23.91 10.64 3.00
CA ALA A 302 24.62 11.77 3.58
C ALA A 302 23.71 12.67 4.44
N LEU A 303 22.49 12.95 3.97
CA LEU A 303 21.51 13.70 4.75
C LEU A 303 21.03 12.95 6.00
N LYS A 304 20.87 11.62 5.92
CA LYS A 304 20.53 10.80 7.09
C LYS A 304 21.62 10.88 8.15
N ILE A 305 22.92 10.84 7.76
CA ILE A 305 24.06 11.03 8.66
C ILE A 305 24.06 12.42 9.28
N ASP A 306 23.68 13.45 8.52
CA ASP A 306 23.51 14.84 9.01
C ASP A 306 22.26 15.00 9.93
N GLY A 307 21.58 13.89 10.34
CA GLY A 307 20.41 13.90 11.24
C GLY A 307 19.08 14.25 10.57
N LYS A 308 19.02 14.27 9.24
CA LYS A 308 17.83 14.68 8.44
C LYS A 308 17.05 13.49 7.87
N GLY A 309 17.29 12.28 8.35
CA GLY A 309 16.60 11.07 7.89
C GLY A 309 15.08 11.11 8.06
N SER A 310 14.60 11.82 9.09
CA SER A 310 13.18 12.04 9.38
C SER A 310 12.53 13.18 8.58
N ASP A 311 13.31 14.01 7.86
CA ASP A 311 12.79 15.06 7.01
C ASP A 311 12.04 14.49 5.79
N ASP A 312 11.15 15.30 5.20
CA ASP A 312 10.54 14.98 3.90
C ASP A 312 11.61 14.77 2.83
N HIS A 313 11.40 13.82 1.93
CA HIS A 313 12.36 13.54 0.86
C HIS A 313 12.59 14.72 -0.10
N GLY A 314 11.68 15.71 -0.17
CA GLY A 314 11.96 17.00 -0.81
C GLY A 314 13.10 17.76 -0.16
N GLY A 315 13.47 17.42 1.07
CA GLY A 315 14.64 17.93 1.80
C GLY A 315 16.00 17.54 1.23
N ILE A 316 16.06 16.68 0.19
CA ILE A 316 17.29 16.34 -0.52
C ILE A 316 18.01 17.60 -1.04
N ILE A 317 17.29 18.66 -1.31
CA ILE A 317 17.84 19.94 -1.75
C ILE A 317 18.86 20.52 -0.76
N GLN A 318 18.72 20.24 0.55
CA GLN A 318 19.62 20.73 1.59
C GLN A 318 21.07 20.24 1.41
N PHE A 319 21.26 19.07 0.75
CA PHE A 319 22.59 18.59 0.39
C PHE A 319 23.25 19.51 -0.65
N TYR A 320 22.54 19.87 -1.70
CA TYR A 320 23.01 20.73 -2.77
C TYR A 320 23.17 22.19 -2.30
N GLU A 321 22.27 22.69 -1.45
CA GLU A 321 22.36 24.00 -0.79
C GLU A 321 23.67 24.13 0.02
N LYS A 322 24.01 23.09 0.79
CA LYS A 322 25.25 23.02 1.59
C LYS A 322 26.49 23.11 0.70
N LEU A 323 26.54 22.37 -0.39
CA LEU A 323 27.66 22.37 -1.33
C LEU A 323 27.81 23.73 -2.05
N ALA A 324 26.71 24.30 -2.50
CA ALA A 324 26.70 25.55 -3.23
C ALA A 324 26.77 26.79 -2.32
N LYS A 325 26.66 26.64 -1.00
CA LYS A 325 26.58 27.75 -0.02
C LYS A 325 25.49 28.76 -0.40
N VAL A 326 24.30 28.29 -0.71
CA VAL A 326 23.10 29.06 -1.04
C VAL A 326 21.88 28.39 -0.49
N GLN A 327 20.82 29.12 -0.19
CA GLN A 327 19.54 28.57 0.24
C GLN A 327 18.45 28.92 -0.77
N VAL A 328 17.69 27.92 -1.19
CA VAL A 328 16.54 28.09 -2.07
C VAL A 328 15.33 28.44 -1.20
N ARG A 329 15.25 29.69 -0.82
CA ARG A 329 14.19 30.27 0.02
C ARG A 329 13.58 31.47 -0.68
N LYS A 330 12.37 31.83 -0.24
CA LYS A 330 11.71 33.07 -0.60
C LYS A 330 11.85 34.09 0.52
#